data_d29b21cfc92ad92df1dba3f53eec652d
#
_entry.id   d29b21cfc92ad92df1dba3f53eec652d
#
_cell.length_a   1.000
_cell.length_b   1.000
_cell.length_c   1.000
_cell.angle_alpha   90.00
_cell.angle_beta   90.00
_cell.angle_gamma   90.00
#
_symmetry.space_group_name_H-M   'P 1'
#
loop_
_entity.id
_entity.type
_entity.pdbx_description
1 polymer ?
#
loop_
_entity_poly.entity_id
_entity_poly.type
_entity_poly.pdbx_seq_one_letter_code
_entity_poly.pdbx_strand_id
1 'polypeptide(L)'
;RAVMIRGASGSGKSALALELMALGCGLVADDRTILIRRGDDLVADCPSTIAGLIEARGVGLLAAVPAGPSRVSVCIDLDQIETERLPPHRSISYLGVSLPLIHKVERAYFAAAILQYLKAGRSDR
;
A
#
# COMPACT_ATOMS: atom_id res chain seq x y z
N ARG A 1 -7.40 -3.00 7.98
CA ARG A 1 -6.50 -1.90 7.64
C ARG A 1 -5.77 -2.20 6.33
N ALA A 2 -5.55 -1.18 5.52
CA ALA A 2 -4.93 -1.34 4.21
C ALA A 2 -3.72 -0.42 4.04
N VAL A 3 -2.78 -0.89 3.23
CA VAL A 3 -1.66 -0.11 2.71
C VAL A 3 -2.01 0.35 1.30
N MET A 4 -1.88 1.63 1.03
CA MET A 4 -1.99 2.16 -0.33
C MET A 4 -0.59 2.39 -0.89
N ILE A 5 -0.33 1.86 -2.07
CA ILE A 5 0.96 2.00 -2.74
C ILE A 5 0.76 2.87 -3.96
N ARG A 6 1.53 3.96 -4.05
CA ARG A 6 1.51 4.87 -5.19
C ARG A 6 2.88 4.97 -5.83
N GLY A 7 2.88 5.37 -7.08
CA GLY A 7 4.10 5.57 -7.85
C GLY A 7 3.82 5.47 -9.35
N ALA A 8 4.77 5.90 -10.17
CA ALA A 8 4.69 5.81 -11.61
C ALA A 8 4.63 4.35 -12.08
N SER A 9 4.16 4.13 -13.29
CA SER A 9 4.25 2.81 -13.94
C SER A 9 5.70 2.35 -13.95
N GLY A 10 5.94 1.11 -13.53
CA GLY A 10 7.30 0.56 -13.43
C GLY A 10 8.04 0.91 -12.13
N SER A 11 7.41 1.60 -11.18
CA SER A 11 8.03 1.95 -9.90
C SER A 11 8.16 0.78 -8.92
N GLY A 12 7.51 -0.35 -9.18
CA GLY A 12 7.54 -1.53 -8.33
C GLY A 12 6.33 -1.72 -7.44
N LYS A 13 5.20 -1.07 -7.75
CA LYS A 13 3.97 -1.17 -6.94
C LYS A 13 3.48 -2.61 -6.80
N SER A 14 3.32 -3.32 -7.93
CA SER A 14 2.85 -4.71 -7.90
C SER A 14 3.86 -5.65 -7.26
N ALA A 15 5.16 -5.40 -7.43
CA ALA A 15 6.21 -6.18 -6.76
C ALA A 15 6.11 -6.06 -5.23
N LEU A 16 5.94 -4.84 -4.72
CA LEU A 16 5.75 -4.63 -3.28
C LEU A 16 4.45 -5.27 -2.78
N ALA A 17 3.36 -5.14 -3.54
CA ALA A 17 2.09 -5.78 -3.21
C ALA A 17 2.23 -7.31 -3.11
N LEU A 18 2.94 -7.94 -4.06
CA LEU A 18 3.21 -9.38 -4.04
C LEU A 18 4.03 -9.79 -2.81
N GLU A 19 5.03 -9.00 -2.43
CA GLU A 19 5.82 -9.26 -1.22
C GLU A 19 4.95 -9.20 0.05
N LEU A 20 4.08 -8.19 0.15
CA LEU A 20 3.15 -8.07 1.27
C LEU A 20 2.13 -9.21 1.30
N MET A 21 1.65 -9.65 0.14
CA MET A 21 0.76 -10.82 0.03
C MET A 21 1.46 -12.09 0.47
N ALA A 22 2.74 -12.27 0.14
CA ALA A 22 3.54 -13.39 0.62
C ALA A 22 3.69 -13.40 2.13
N LEU A 23 3.60 -12.24 2.77
CA LEU A 23 3.62 -12.08 4.23
C LEU A 23 2.23 -12.18 4.87
N GLY A 24 1.19 -12.51 4.10
CA GLY A 24 -0.15 -12.76 4.61
C GLY A 24 -1.19 -11.67 4.35
N CYS A 25 -0.84 -10.60 3.64
CA CYS A 25 -1.81 -9.57 3.29
C CYS A 25 -2.75 -10.04 2.17
N GLY A 26 -4.02 -9.63 2.23
CA GLY A 26 -4.96 -9.79 1.12
C GLY A 26 -4.82 -8.65 0.10
N LEU A 27 -5.37 -8.85 -1.08
CA LEU A 27 -5.37 -7.85 -2.13
C LEU A 27 -6.68 -7.07 -2.13
N VAL A 28 -6.62 -5.74 -1.98
CA VAL A 28 -7.80 -4.89 -2.21
C VAL A 28 -7.94 -4.62 -3.70
N ALA A 29 -6.93 -4.05 -4.34
CA ALA A 29 -6.93 -3.73 -5.76
C ALA A 29 -5.50 -3.62 -6.28
N ASP A 30 -5.28 -3.92 -7.57
CA ASP A 30 -3.98 -3.74 -8.21
C ASP A 30 -3.96 -2.45 -9.05
N ASP A 31 -4.44 -2.49 -10.27
CA ASP A 31 -4.27 -1.42 -11.25
C ASP A 31 -5.24 -0.25 -11.03
N ARG A 32 -6.46 -0.53 -10.63
CA ARG A 32 -7.50 0.47 -10.39
C ARG A 32 -8.05 0.33 -8.98
N THR A 33 -8.05 1.42 -8.25
CA THR A 33 -8.54 1.48 -6.88
C THR A 33 -9.63 2.54 -6.77
N ILE A 34 -10.75 2.16 -6.19
CA ILE A 34 -11.82 3.09 -5.84
C ILE A 34 -11.52 3.62 -4.45
N LEU A 35 -11.48 4.95 -4.30
CA LEU A 35 -11.32 5.59 -3.00
C LEU A 35 -12.61 6.32 -2.63
N ILE A 36 -13.08 6.06 -1.43
CA ILE A 36 -14.30 6.67 -0.87
C ILE A 36 -13.97 7.22 0.51
N ARG A 37 -14.42 8.44 0.79
CA ARG A 37 -14.37 8.98 2.14
C ARG A 37 -15.62 8.57 2.91
N ARG A 38 -15.41 8.01 4.11
CA ARG A 38 -16.49 7.71 5.06
C ARG A 38 -16.16 8.35 6.41
N GLY A 39 -16.80 9.48 6.72
CA GLY A 39 -16.44 10.25 7.91
C GLY A 39 -15.00 10.74 7.83
N ASP A 40 -14.18 10.34 8.79
CA ASP A 40 -12.75 10.66 8.83
C ASP A 40 -11.86 9.57 8.20
N ASP A 41 -12.48 8.52 7.64
CA ASP A 41 -11.75 7.40 7.06
C ASP A 41 -11.72 7.47 5.54
N LEU A 42 -10.61 7.01 4.97
CA LEU A 42 -10.47 6.73 3.55
C LEU A 42 -10.60 5.21 3.36
N VAL A 43 -11.57 4.81 2.53
CA VAL A 43 -11.83 3.39 2.23
C VAL A 43 -11.40 3.10 0.80
N ALA A 44 -10.59 2.07 0.62
CA ALA A 44 -10.19 1.55 -0.68
C ALA A 44 -11.00 0.32 -1.05
N ASP A 45 -11.39 0.24 -2.31
CA ASP A 45 -12.13 -0.90 -2.86
C ASP A 45 -11.67 -1.15 -4.30
N CYS A 46 -12.09 -2.25 -4.86
CA CYS A 46 -11.73 -2.68 -6.21
C CYS A 46 -12.96 -2.70 -7.12
N PRO A 47 -12.84 -2.23 -8.37
CA PRO A 47 -13.87 -2.52 -9.35
C PRO A 47 -14.12 -4.03 -9.46
N SER A 48 -15.38 -4.44 -9.48
CA SER A 48 -15.77 -5.87 -9.44
C SER A 48 -15.17 -6.69 -10.58
N THR A 49 -14.94 -6.06 -11.73
CA THR A 49 -14.41 -6.72 -12.93
C THR A 49 -12.95 -7.17 -12.82
N ILE A 50 -12.18 -6.60 -11.88
CA ILE A 50 -10.75 -6.90 -11.69
C ILE A 50 -10.45 -7.35 -10.27
N ALA A 51 -11.46 -7.59 -9.44
CA ALA A 51 -11.26 -8.06 -8.07
C ALA A 51 -10.53 -9.41 -8.04
N GLY A 52 -9.55 -9.53 -7.13
CA GLY A 52 -8.79 -10.75 -6.97
C GLY A 52 -7.77 -11.03 -8.08
N LEU A 53 -7.34 -10.01 -8.82
CA LEU A 53 -6.36 -10.17 -9.90
C LEU A 53 -5.19 -9.21 -9.69
N ILE A 54 -3.97 -9.74 -9.82
CA ILE A 54 -2.74 -8.96 -9.79
C ILE A 54 -1.81 -9.38 -10.93
N GLU A 55 -1.24 -8.41 -11.63
CA GLU A 55 -0.28 -8.69 -12.69
C GLU A 55 1.14 -8.86 -12.13
N ALA A 56 1.76 -9.99 -12.43
CA ALA A 56 3.18 -10.22 -12.18
C ALA A 56 3.89 -10.33 -13.52
N ARG A 57 4.68 -9.32 -13.88
CA ARG A 57 5.38 -9.29 -15.16
C ARG A 57 6.27 -10.51 -15.32
N GLY A 58 6.15 -11.20 -16.45
CA GLY A 58 6.89 -12.42 -16.75
C GLY A 58 6.24 -13.69 -16.21
N VAL A 59 5.28 -13.59 -15.29
CA VAL A 59 4.54 -14.74 -14.76
C VAL A 59 3.12 -14.77 -15.30
N GLY A 60 2.43 -13.64 -15.27
CA GLY A 60 1.09 -13.51 -15.80
C GLY A 60 0.14 -12.77 -14.86
N LEU A 61 -1.14 -12.88 -15.17
CA LEU A 61 -2.22 -12.35 -14.35
C LEU A 61 -2.60 -13.40 -13.31
N LEU A 62 -2.30 -13.11 -12.05
CA LEU A 62 -2.44 -14.06 -10.95
C LEU A 62 -3.73 -13.85 -10.18
N ALA A 63 -4.33 -14.95 -9.74
CA ALA A 63 -5.46 -14.92 -8.83
C ALA A 63 -4.97 -14.67 -7.40
N ALA A 64 -5.68 -13.82 -6.69
CA ALA A 64 -5.41 -13.50 -5.29
C ALA A 64 -6.71 -13.48 -4.51
N VAL A 65 -6.64 -13.71 -3.20
CA VAL A 65 -7.82 -13.61 -2.34
C VAL A 65 -8.19 -12.14 -2.19
N PRO A 66 -9.39 -11.71 -2.64
CA PRO A 66 -9.81 -10.32 -2.49
C PRO A 66 -10.08 -10.00 -1.02
N ALA A 67 -9.53 -8.88 -0.56
CA ALA A 67 -9.73 -8.43 0.82
C ALA A 67 -11.08 -7.72 1.02
N GLY A 68 -11.68 -7.23 -0.06
CA GLY A 68 -12.86 -6.37 0.01
C GLY A 68 -12.53 -4.95 0.44
N PRO A 69 -13.56 -4.10 0.63
CA PRO A 69 -13.37 -2.72 1.06
C PRO A 69 -12.58 -2.64 2.36
N SER A 70 -11.56 -1.78 2.41
CA SER A 70 -10.66 -1.69 3.55
C SER A 70 -10.29 -0.24 3.84
N ARG A 71 -10.20 0.10 5.14
CA ARG A 71 -9.74 1.41 5.58
C ARG A 71 -8.24 1.54 5.35
N VAL A 72 -7.85 2.59 4.64
CA VAL A 72 -6.43 2.88 4.39
C VAL A 72 -5.79 3.48 5.63
N SER A 73 -4.69 2.89 6.08
CA SER A 73 -3.95 3.31 7.29
C SER A 73 -2.65 4.03 7.00
N VAL A 74 -2.07 3.80 5.83
CA VAL A 74 -0.78 4.36 5.45
C VAL A 74 -0.64 4.35 3.92
N CYS A 75 0.06 5.33 3.40
CA CYS A 75 0.43 5.42 1.98
C CYS A 75 1.93 5.25 1.82
N ILE A 76 2.33 4.42 0.85
CA ILE A 76 3.73 4.23 0.46
C ILE A 76 3.94 4.91 -0.88
N ASP A 77 4.88 5.82 -0.97
CA ASP A 77 5.24 6.50 -2.22
C ASP A 77 6.56 5.95 -2.76
N LEU A 78 6.47 5.18 -3.85
CA LEU A 78 7.64 4.57 -4.49
C LEU A 78 8.40 5.51 -5.41
N ASP A 79 7.86 6.71 -5.67
CA ASP A 79 8.55 7.73 -6.47
C ASP A 79 9.51 8.60 -5.65
N GLN A 80 9.45 8.49 -4.32
CA GLN A 80 10.31 9.23 -3.40
C GLN A 80 11.15 8.25 -2.60
N ILE A 81 12.48 8.38 -2.66
CA ILE A 81 13.40 7.52 -1.90
C ILE A 81 13.68 8.18 -0.55
N GLU A 82 13.56 7.40 0.53
CA GLU A 82 13.89 7.88 1.85
C GLU A 82 15.41 7.96 2.02
N THR A 83 15.87 9.10 2.49
CA THR A 83 17.30 9.37 2.68
C THR A 83 17.73 9.40 4.15
N GLU A 84 16.76 9.44 5.06
CA GLU A 84 17.03 9.55 6.50
C GLU A 84 16.80 8.23 7.22
N ARG A 85 17.70 7.92 8.15
CA ARG A 85 17.60 6.71 8.95
C ARG A 85 16.36 6.68 9.85
N LEU A 86 16.05 7.80 10.47
CA LEU A 86 14.86 8.01 11.29
C LEU A 86 14.12 9.21 10.72
N PRO A 87 13.24 8.99 9.71
CA PRO A 87 12.64 10.09 8.97
C PRO A 87 11.65 10.88 9.81
N PRO A 88 11.41 12.15 9.44
CA PRO A 88 10.33 12.91 10.05
C PRO A 88 8.97 12.29 9.72
N HIS A 89 7.93 12.65 10.48
CA HIS A 89 6.57 12.30 10.12
C HIS A 89 6.19 12.99 8.81
N ARG A 90 5.70 12.20 7.87
CA ARG A 90 5.23 12.68 6.57
C ARG A 90 3.76 12.34 6.43
N SER A 91 3.02 13.14 5.68
CA SER A 91 1.61 12.90 5.43
C SER A 91 1.24 13.21 3.99
N ILE A 92 0.14 12.64 3.56
CA ILE A 92 -0.49 12.89 2.27
C ILE A 92 -2.01 12.88 2.48
N SER A 93 -2.75 13.66 1.68
CA SER A 93 -4.19 13.73 1.79
C SER A 93 -4.86 13.24 0.52
N TYR A 94 -5.92 12.45 0.69
CA TYR A 94 -6.84 12.05 -0.38
C TYR A 94 -8.26 12.33 0.08
N LEU A 95 -9.03 13.03 -0.75
CA LEU A 95 -10.43 13.40 -0.44
C LEU A 95 -10.55 14.10 0.93
N GLY A 96 -9.53 14.87 1.31
CA GLY A 96 -9.51 15.57 2.58
C GLY A 96 -9.15 14.71 3.81
N VAL A 97 -8.81 13.44 3.61
CA VAL A 97 -8.35 12.56 4.68
C VAL A 97 -6.82 12.53 4.67
N SER A 98 -6.20 12.87 5.79
CA SER A 98 -4.75 12.83 5.95
C SER A 98 -4.29 11.43 6.36
N LEU A 99 -3.28 10.92 5.67
CA LEU A 99 -2.67 9.61 5.92
C LEU A 99 -1.19 9.77 6.23
N PRO A 100 -0.63 8.93 7.11
CA PRO A 100 0.83 8.80 7.19
C PRO A 100 1.41 8.41 5.84
N LEU A 101 2.56 8.98 5.51
CA LEU A 101 3.27 8.72 4.26
C LEU A 101 4.66 8.16 4.55
N ILE A 102 4.99 7.06 3.89
CA ILE A 102 6.30 6.44 3.94
C ILE A 102 6.90 6.49 2.54
N HIS A 103 8.13 6.99 2.43
CA HIS A 103 8.90 6.96 1.20
C HIS A 103 9.55 5.60 0.99
N LYS A 104 9.97 5.31 -0.24
CA LYS A 104 10.60 4.04 -0.60
C LYS A 104 11.91 3.85 0.16
N VAL A 105 12.05 2.69 0.79
CA VAL A 105 13.30 2.24 1.40
C VAL A 105 13.84 1.07 0.57
N GLU A 106 15.03 1.26 -0.02
CA GLU A 106 15.65 0.27 -0.89
C GLU A 106 16.43 -0.75 -0.05
N ARG A 107 15.72 -1.51 0.75
CA ARG A 107 16.24 -2.59 1.59
C ARG A 107 15.33 -3.81 1.47
N ALA A 108 15.92 -4.99 1.60
CA ALA A 108 15.17 -6.25 1.51
C ALA A 108 14.06 -6.37 2.56
N TYR A 109 14.19 -5.70 3.70
CA TYR A 109 13.19 -5.76 4.77
C TYR A 109 12.02 -4.77 4.61
N PHE A 110 11.95 -4.01 3.51
CA PHE A 110 10.96 -2.92 3.40
C PHE A 110 9.52 -3.43 3.56
N ALA A 111 9.14 -4.52 2.88
CA ALA A 111 7.81 -5.10 3.02
C ALA A 111 7.52 -5.54 4.45
N ALA A 112 8.46 -6.21 5.10
CA ALA A 112 8.33 -6.63 6.49
C ALA A 112 8.20 -5.43 7.44
N ALA A 113 8.94 -4.36 7.19
CA ALA A 113 8.86 -3.12 7.99
C ALA A 113 7.49 -2.43 7.83
N ILE A 114 6.93 -2.40 6.63
CA ILE A 114 5.58 -1.88 6.39
C ILE A 114 4.55 -2.69 7.19
N LEU A 115 4.65 -4.01 7.17
CA LEU A 115 3.73 -4.87 7.90
C LEU A 115 3.83 -4.64 9.41
N GLN A 116 5.04 -4.48 9.94
CA GLN A 116 5.24 -4.15 11.34
C GLN A 116 4.64 -2.78 11.69
N TYR A 117 4.79 -1.80 10.80
CA TYR A 117 4.15 -0.49 10.95
C TYR A 117 2.63 -0.61 11.03
N LEU A 118 2.02 -1.43 10.17
CA LEU A 118 0.58 -1.67 10.21
C LEU A 118 0.11 -2.27 11.54
N LYS A 119 0.92 -3.15 12.13
CA LYS A 119 0.56 -3.85 13.37
C LYS A 119 0.65 -2.95 14.60
N ALA A 120 1.69 -2.14 14.70
CA ALA A 120 2.05 -1.48 15.96
C ALA A 120 2.32 0.02 15.82
N GLY A 121 2.37 0.54 14.58
CA GLY A 121 2.71 1.92 14.34
C GLY A 121 4.19 2.22 14.62
N ARG A 122 4.50 3.50 14.61
CA ARG A 122 5.85 4.01 14.83
C ARG A 122 6.03 4.47 16.27
N SER A 123 7.17 4.15 16.86
CA SER A 123 7.55 4.68 18.18
C SER A 123 8.36 5.95 18.02
N ASP A 124 8.06 6.96 18.83
CA ASP A 124 8.81 8.22 18.89
C ASP A 124 9.83 8.27 20.03
N ARG A 125 10.09 7.15 20.63
CA ARG A 125 11.11 7.02 21.69
C ARG A 125 12.51 6.84 21.13
#